data_381a80c26fb1e86aba931c5e1e1ffd13
#
_entry.id   381a80c26fb1e86aba931c5e1e1ffd13
#
_cell.length_a   1.000
_cell.length_b   1.000
_cell.length_c   1.000
_cell.angle_alpha   90.00
_cell.angle_beta   90.00
_cell.angle_gamma   90.00
#
_symmetry.space_group_name_H-M   'P 1'
#
loop_
_entity.id
_entity.type
_entity.pdbx_description
1 polymer ?
#
loop_
_entity_poly.entity_id
_entity_poly.type
_entity_poly.pdbx_seq_one_letter_code
_entity_poly.pdbx_strand_id
1 'polypeptide(L)'
;MKLTVENAVEIAKKYNFHFDEDLLGIIIPTNIYIDDGDFSFLRLETGINGIKFNCAYEFGLSVYKSGRFGYHTTSFKNITATEEFEENIQNFLFFIELTKPLEKKYAEQVKLNKMDGDF
;
A
#
# COMPACT_ATOMS: atom_id res chain seq x y z
N MET A 1 -8.25 -11.46 -16.48
CA MET A 1 -8.03 -10.40 -17.49
C MET A 1 -6.60 -9.89 -17.40
N LYS A 2 -5.98 -9.65 -18.54
CA LYS A 2 -4.61 -9.13 -18.55
C LYS A 2 -4.54 -7.74 -17.92
N LEU A 3 -3.57 -7.52 -17.04
CA LEU A 3 -3.34 -6.23 -16.42
C LEU A 3 -2.72 -5.27 -17.43
N THR A 4 -3.34 -4.10 -17.59
CA THR A 4 -2.86 -3.00 -18.41
C THR A 4 -2.78 -1.74 -17.54
N VAL A 5 -2.12 -0.69 -18.06
CA VAL A 5 -2.06 0.60 -17.32
C VAL A 5 -3.47 1.12 -17.07
N GLU A 6 -4.34 1.04 -18.07
CA GLU A 6 -5.72 1.51 -17.94
C GLU A 6 -6.50 0.75 -16.86
N ASN A 7 -6.39 -0.58 -16.87
CA ASN A 7 -7.03 -1.42 -15.85
C ASN A 7 -6.48 -1.14 -14.46
N ALA A 8 -5.17 -0.97 -14.35
CA ALA A 8 -4.53 -0.68 -13.07
C ALA A 8 -5.03 0.64 -12.49
N VAL A 9 -5.18 1.68 -13.33
CA VAL A 9 -5.69 2.98 -12.91
C VAL A 9 -7.16 2.88 -12.48
N GLU A 10 -7.98 2.14 -13.22
CA GLU A 10 -9.39 1.93 -12.86
C GLU A 10 -9.53 1.22 -11.51
N ILE A 11 -8.74 0.16 -11.30
CA ILE A 11 -8.74 -0.58 -10.04
C ILE A 11 -8.26 0.33 -8.90
N ALA A 12 -7.21 1.11 -9.14
CA ALA A 12 -6.70 2.05 -8.14
C ALA A 12 -7.78 3.07 -7.73
N LYS A 13 -8.52 3.61 -8.68
CA LYS A 13 -9.61 4.55 -8.41
C LYS A 13 -10.75 3.89 -7.62
N LYS A 14 -11.07 2.64 -7.96
CA LYS A 14 -12.12 1.88 -7.26
C LYS A 14 -11.82 1.74 -5.76
N TYR A 15 -10.55 1.60 -5.40
CA TYR A 15 -10.11 1.46 -4.01
C TYR A 15 -9.57 2.75 -3.39
N ASN A 16 -9.78 3.89 -4.06
CA ASN A 16 -9.33 5.22 -3.62
C ASN A 16 -7.81 5.31 -3.45
N PHE A 17 -7.07 4.66 -4.33
CA PHE A 17 -5.61 4.79 -4.37
C PHE A 17 -5.24 6.03 -5.16
N HIS A 18 -4.11 6.63 -4.85
CA HIS A 18 -3.55 7.72 -5.64
C HIS A 18 -2.30 7.22 -6.37
N PHE A 19 -1.89 7.95 -7.38
CA PHE A 19 -0.77 7.56 -8.20
C PHE A 19 -0.01 8.80 -8.68
N ASP A 20 1.29 8.60 -8.93
CA ASP A 20 2.12 9.64 -9.51
C ASP A 20 1.79 9.79 -10.99
N GLU A 21 1.65 11.03 -11.43
CA GLU A 21 1.46 11.35 -12.82
C GLU A 21 2.77 11.89 -13.40
N ASP A 22 3.08 11.49 -14.63
CA ASP A 22 4.23 12.03 -15.34
C ASP A 22 3.96 13.48 -15.74
N LEU A 23 4.88 14.36 -15.38
CA LEU A 23 4.79 15.80 -15.66
C LEU A 23 5.02 16.16 -17.14
N LEU A 24 5.35 15.19 -17.99
CA LEU A 24 5.67 15.41 -19.41
C LEU A 24 4.44 15.31 -20.35
N GLY A 25 3.24 15.31 -19.81
CA GLY A 25 2.01 15.33 -20.60
C GLY A 25 1.52 13.97 -21.11
N ILE A 26 2.29 12.92 -20.91
CA ILE A 26 1.84 11.54 -21.08
C ILE A 26 1.63 11.00 -19.68
N ILE A 27 0.37 10.90 -19.29
CA ILE A 27 0.04 10.46 -17.95
C ILE A 27 0.21 8.95 -17.86
N ILE A 28 1.44 8.52 -17.62
CA ILE A 28 1.73 7.12 -17.30
C ILE A 28 2.12 7.09 -15.81
N PRO A 29 1.25 6.58 -14.95
CA PRO A 29 1.62 6.49 -13.54
C PRO A 29 2.80 5.55 -13.38
N THR A 30 3.82 5.99 -12.64
CA THR A 30 4.98 5.14 -12.34
C THR A 30 4.77 4.33 -11.08
N ASN A 31 3.92 4.83 -10.18
CA ASN A 31 3.62 4.18 -8.92
C ASN A 31 2.16 4.40 -8.56
N ILE A 32 1.57 3.41 -7.94
CA ILE A 32 0.22 3.50 -7.37
C ILE A 32 0.35 3.31 -5.86
N TYR A 33 -0.19 4.26 -5.11
CA TYR A 33 -0.10 4.30 -3.65
C TYR A 33 -1.45 4.06 -3.01
N ILE A 34 -1.41 3.55 -1.79
CA ILE A 34 -2.58 3.46 -0.92
C ILE A 34 -2.55 4.64 0.05
N ASP A 35 -3.71 5.25 0.28
CA ASP A 35 -3.83 6.41 1.18
C ASP A 35 -3.38 6.12 2.62
N ASP A 36 -3.61 4.91 3.10
CA ASP A 36 -3.26 4.50 4.46
C ASP A 36 -1.81 4.00 4.58
N GLY A 37 -1.02 4.06 3.52
CA GLY A 37 0.36 3.59 3.52
C GLY A 37 1.31 4.55 2.83
N ASP A 38 2.51 4.68 3.37
CA ASP A 38 3.56 5.52 2.80
C ASP A 38 4.45 4.74 1.84
N PHE A 39 3.90 3.75 1.16
CA PHE A 39 4.67 2.92 0.24
C PHE A 39 3.96 2.77 -1.10
N SER A 40 4.77 2.52 -2.13
CA SER A 40 4.25 2.20 -3.46
C SER A 40 3.64 0.81 -3.44
N PHE A 41 2.36 0.69 -3.80
CA PHE A 41 1.67 -0.60 -3.84
C PHE A 41 1.91 -1.32 -5.17
N LEU A 42 1.86 -0.59 -6.27
CA LEU A 42 2.11 -1.12 -7.60
C LEU A 42 3.12 -0.23 -8.30
N ARG A 43 4.22 -0.83 -8.73
CA ARG A 43 5.27 -0.15 -9.51
C ARG A 43 5.16 -0.56 -10.96
N LEU A 44 5.12 0.43 -11.84
CA LEU A 44 5.07 0.23 -13.28
C LEU A 44 6.46 0.51 -13.85
N GLU A 45 7.10 -0.54 -14.35
CA GLU A 45 8.43 -0.42 -14.95
C GLU A 45 8.32 -0.55 -16.47
N THR A 46 8.74 0.49 -17.19
CA THR A 46 8.79 0.46 -18.66
C THR A 46 10.08 -0.15 -19.12
N GLY A 47 9.99 -1.07 -20.07
CA GLY A 47 11.14 -1.73 -20.67
C GLY A 47 10.96 -1.94 -22.18
N ILE A 48 11.95 -2.56 -22.80
CA ILE A 48 11.95 -2.83 -24.26
C ILE A 48 10.75 -3.70 -24.65
N ASN A 49 10.34 -4.60 -23.77
CA ASN A 49 9.25 -5.55 -24.02
C ASN A 49 7.90 -5.08 -23.47
N GLY A 50 7.77 -3.81 -23.10
CA GLY A 50 6.54 -3.27 -22.57
C GLY A 50 6.63 -2.90 -21.10
N ILE A 51 5.48 -2.87 -20.42
CA ILE A 51 5.38 -2.47 -19.02
C ILE A 51 5.29 -3.73 -18.15
N LYS A 52 6.15 -3.75 -17.11
CA LYS A 52 6.08 -4.75 -16.05
C LYS A 52 5.37 -4.16 -14.85
N PHE A 53 4.53 -4.95 -14.20
CA PHE A 53 3.81 -4.55 -13.00
C PHE A 53 4.36 -5.32 -11.82
N ASN A 54 5.02 -4.61 -10.90
CA ASN A 54 5.53 -5.19 -9.66
C ASN A 54 4.61 -4.78 -8.52
N CYS A 55 3.93 -5.74 -7.94
CA CYS A 55 2.91 -5.50 -6.93
C CYS A 55 3.36 -5.95 -5.55
N ALA A 56 3.08 -5.14 -4.54
CA ALA A 56 3.28 -5.53 -3.15
C ALA A 56 2.38 -6.73 -2.82
N TYR A 57 2.93 -7.75 -2.16
CA TYR A 57 2.16 -8.93 -1.78
C TYR A 57 2.38 -9.38 -0.35
N GLU A 58 3.41 -8.90 0.31
CA GLU A 58 3.63 -9.12 1.73
C GLU A 58 3.66 -7.78 2.45
N PHE A 59 2.99 -7.70 3.59
CA PHE A 59 2.81 -6.45 4.30
C PHE A 59 3.36 -6.56 5.70
N GLY A 60 3.92 -5.47 6.18
CA GLY A 60 4.48 -5.37 7.50
C GLY A 60 3.92 -4.19 8.27
N LEU A 61 4.20 -4.18 9.55
CA LEU A 61 3.72 -3.19 10.47
C LEU A 61 4.90 -2.60 11.23
N SER A 62 4.99 -1.27 11.19
CA SER A 62 5.93 -0.52 12.03
C SER A 62 5.16 0.17 13.14
N VAL A 63 5.71 0.14 14.34
CA VAL A 63 5.08 0.79 15.50
C VAL A 63 5.93 1.98 15.89
N TYR A 64 5.35 3.17 15.83
CA TYR A 64 6.02 4.40 16.21
C TYR A 64 5.94 4.64 17.72
N LYS A 65 6.85 5.47 18.24
CA LYS A 65 6.87 5.83 19.67
C LYS A 65 5.58 6.47 20.15
N SER A 66 4.84 7.12 19.24
CA SER A 66 3.53 7.71 19.52
C SER A 66 2.42 6.68 19.73
N GLY A 67 2.69 5.39 19.43
CA GLY A 67 1.71 4.34 19.46
C GLY A 67 0.95 4.15 18.15
N ARG A 68 1.27 4.95 17.12
CA ARG A 68 0.66 4.81 15.81
C ARG A 68 1.34 3.69 15.03
N PHE A 69 0.55 3.02 14.20
CA PHE A 69 1.05 1.99 13.30
C PHE A 69 1.34 2.59 11.92
N GLY A 70 2.46 2.19 11.34
CA GLY A 70 2.78 2.48 9.96
C GLY A 70 2.78 1.20 9.16
N TYR A 71 2.17 1.22 7.99
CA TYR A 71 2.11 0.05 7.11
C TYR A 71 3.18 0.16 6.04
N HIS A 72 3.80 -0.97 5.72
CA HIS A 72 4.80 -1.02 4.67
C HIS A 72 4.74 -2.37 3.96
N THR A 73 5.36 -2.44 2.79
CA THR A 73 5.54 -3.71 2.09
C THR A 73 6.96 -4.21 2.27
N THR A 74 7.08 -5.53 2.42
CA THR A 74 8.38 -6.19 2.54
C THR A 74 8.81 -6.83 1.22
N SER A 75 7.88 -7.08 0.32
CA SER A 75 8.18 -7.81 -0.92
C SER A 75 7.26 -7.41 -2.06
N PHE A 76 7.82 -7.40 -3.26
CA PHE A 76 7.10 -7.18 -4.51
C PHE A 76 7.23 -8.41 -5.39
N LYS A 77 6.21 -8.68 -6.20
CA LYS A 77 6.29 -9.70 -7.23
C LYS A 77 5.70 -9.17 -8.55
N ASN A 78 6.19 -9.68 -9.66
CA ASN A 78 5.64 -9.37 -10.96
C ASN A 78 4.25 -10.01 -11.10
N ILE A 79 3.28 -9.23 -11.55
CA ILE A 79 1.92 -9.70 -11.79
C ILE A 79 1.52 -9.40 -13.22
N THR A 80 0.61 -10.19 -13.79
CA THR A 80 0.16 -10.06 -15.17
C THR A 80 -1.36 -9.98 -15.30
N ALA A 81 -2.10 -10.29 -14.25
CA ALA A 81 -3.56 -10.34 -14.28
C ALA A 81 -4.18 -9.35 -13.31
N THR A 82 -5.33 -8.80 -13.68
CA THR A 82 -6.09 -7.88 -12.83
C THR A 82 -6.52 -8.55 -11.52
N GLU A 83 -6.82 -9.83 -11.57
CA GLU A 83 -7.23 -10.63 -10.42
C GLU A 83 -6.13 -10.70 -9.36
N GLU A 84 -4.88 -10.80 -9.79
CA GLU A 84 -3.73 -10.79 -8.88
C GLU A 84 -3.59 -9.44 -8.16
N PHE A 85 -3.80 -8.35 -8.90
CA PHE A 85 -3.75 -7.01 -8.31
C PHE A 85 -4.85 -6.82 -7.27
N GLU A 86 -6.09 -7.17 -7.62
CA GLU A 86 -7.22 -7.06 -6.70
C GLU A 86 -7.06 -7.97 -5.49
N GLU A 87 -6.56 -9.18 -5.67
CA GLU A 87 -6.29 -10.10 -4.57
C GLU A 87 -5.29 -9.50 -3.58
N ASN A 88 -4.20 -8.92 -4.09
CA ASN A 88 -3.19 -8.29 -3.23
C ASN A 88 -3.76 -7.07 -2.50
N ILE A 89 -4.63 -6.30 -3.15
CA ILE A 89 -5.34 -5.18 -2.50
C ILE A 89 -6.23 -5.69 -1.38
N GLN A 90 -7.01 -6.74 -1.63
CA GLN A 90 -7.89 -7.32 -0.61
C GLN A 90 -7.09 -7.85 0.58
N ASN A 91 -5.96 -8.49 0.32
CA ASN A 91 -5.08 -9.00 1.37
C ASN A 91 -4.54 -7.85 2.24
N PHE A 92 -4.18 -6.72 1.62
CA PHE A 92 -3.71 -5.55 2.37
C PHE A 92 -4.84 -4.93 3.20
N LEU A 93 -6.02 -4.76 2.63
CA LEU A 93 -7.17 -4.21 3.34
C LEU A 93 -7.55 -5.10 4.53
N PHE A 94 -7.50 -6.41 4.35
CA PHE A 94 -7.72 -7.37 5.43
C PHE A 94 -6.67 -7.22 6.54
N PHE A 95 -5.41 -7.04 6.15
CA PHE A 95 -4.32 -6.80 7.11
C PHE A 95 -4.56 -5.54 7.93
N ILE A 96 -5.02 -4.45 7.28
CA ILE A 96 -5.37 -3.22 7.98
C ILE A 96 -6.51 -3.46 8.97
N GLU A 97 -7.57 -4.15 8.55
CA GLU A 97 -8.71 -4.44 9.43
C GLU A 97 -8.32 -5.24 10.65
N LEU A 98 -7.40 -6.20 10.50
CA LEU A 98 -6.92 -7.01 11.63
C LEU A 98 -6.07 -6.19 12.61
N THR A 99 -5.33 -5.21 12.11
CA THR A 99 -4.35 -4.48 12.92
C THR A 99 -4.89 -3.19 13.53
N LYS A 100 -5.89 -2.55 12.93
CA LYS A 100 -6.44 -1.29 13.45
C LYS A 100 -6.93 -1.37 14.91
N PRO A 101 -7.67 -2.42 15.33
CA PRO A 101 -8.05 -2.53 16.75
C PRO A 101 -6.84 -2.68 17.68
N LEU A 102 -5.78 -3.34 17.22
CA LEU A 102 -4.53 -3.48 17.98
C LEU A 102 -3.81 -2.14 18.10
N GLU A 103 -3.85 -1.32 17.06
CA GLU A 103 -3.27 0.02 17.08
C GLU A 103 -3.88 0.86 18.19
N LYS A 104 -5.20 0.84 18.31
CA LYS A 104 -5.91 1.60 19.35
C LYS A 104 -5.48 1.16 20.75
N LYS A 105 -5.44 -0.16 20.99
CA LYS A 105 -5.02 -0.71 22.27
C LYS A 105 -3.58 -0.34 22.61
N TYR A 106 -2.70 -0.43 21.60
CA TYR A 106 -1.28 -0.11 21.78
C TYR A 106 -1.10 1.38 22.08
N ALA A 107 -1.80 2.25 21.37
CA ALA A 107 -1.75 3.70 21.63
C ALA A 107 -2.20 4.04 23.03
N GLU A 108 -3.24 3.39 23.54
CA GLU A 108 -3.69 3.56 24.92
C GLU A 108 -2.63 3.13 25.93
N GLN A 109 -1.97 1.99 25.69
CA GLN A 109 -0.90 1.50 26.56
C GLN A 109 0.31 2.45 26.58
N VAL A 110 0.72 2.95 25.41
CA VAL A 110 1.84 3.91 25.32
C VAL A 110 1.50 5.16 26.09
N LYS A 111 0.27 5.65 26.00
CA LYS A 111 -0.20 6.82 26.72
C LYS A 111 -0.16 6.61 28.24
N LEU A 112 -0.61 5.43 28.71
CA LEU A 112 -0.59 5.07 30.13
C LEU A 112 0.84 4.94 30.65
N ASN A 113 1.71 4.26 29.91
CA ASN A 113 3.12 4.10 30.29
C ASN A 113 3.84 5.45 30.35
N LYS A 114 3.51 6.36 29.46
CA LYS A 114 4.08 7.71 29.43
C LYS A 114 3.62 8.53 30.65
N MET A 115 2.37 8.36 31.07
CA MET A 115 1.86 8.99 32.29
C MET A 115 2.52 8.41 33.53
N ASP A 116 2.71 7.10 33.58
CA ASP A 116 3.39 6.44 34.72
C ASP A 116 4.89 6.78 34.74
N GLY A 117 5.50 7.02 33.60
CA GLY A 117 6.92 7.35 33.51
C GLY A 117 7.27 8.78 33.87
N ASP A 118 6.30 9.64 33.94
CA ASP A 118 6.47 11.06 34.36
C ASP A 118 6.40 11.25 35.89
N PHE A 119 6.25 10.16 36.61
CA PHE A 119 6.27 10.14 38.08
C PHE A 119 7.58 9.54 38.64
#